data_67fa6b4180ab66f843ecf44e885c9209
#
_entry.id   67fa6b4180ab66f843ecf44e885c9209
#
_cell.length_a   1.000
_cell.length_b   1.000
_cell.length_c   1.000
_cell.angle_alpha   90.00
_cell.angle_beta   90.00
_cell.angle_gamma   90.00
#
_symmetry.space_group_name_H-M   'P 1'
#
loop_
_entity.id
_entity.type
_entity.pdbx_description
1 polymer ?
#
loop_
_entity_poly.entity_id
_entity_poly.type
_entity_poly.pdbx_seq_one_letter_code
_entity_poly.pdbx_strand_id
1 'polypeptide(L)'
;MVLQTAVPEAMIDLDADRDRITTLPDSLREFNTIAIGPGIGTDERTASLLGRLLRSVDQPLLLDADALNLLARNRELMPLLPPGTVLTPHPREFDRLFGESANGYDRLHKAAAVKHAICIVLKGAYTAVCAPQGQIYFNTTGNPGMATAGSGDVLTGVIAALMAQRYDPVKAAIIGVFLHGSAGDLAAARSSEESLVA
;
A
#
# COMPACT_ATOMS: atom_id res chain seq x y z
N MET A 1 -3.03 6.75 -22.96
CA MET A 1 -2.49 5.86 -24.02
C MET A 1 -1.54 4.79 -23.49
N VAL A 2 -0.58 5.06 -22.60
CA VAL A 2 0.37 4.02 -22.10
C VAL A 2 -0.38 2.88 -21.41
N LEU A 3 -1.24 3.16 -20.44
CA LEU A 3 -2.02 2.14 -19.72
C LEU A 3 -2.93 1.34 -20.65
N GLN A 4 -3.64 2.00 -21.55
CA GLN A 4 -4.52 1.35 -22.52
C GLN A 4 -3.77 0.40 -23.47
N THR A 5 -2.48 0.65 -23.70
CA THR A 5 -1.64 -0.21 -24.54
C THR A 5 -1.03 -1.35 -23.73
N ALA A 6 -0.59 -1.08 -22.50
CA ALA A 6 0.11 -2.04 -21.66
C ALA A 6 -0.85 -2.97 -20.90
N VAL A 7 -2.04 -2.49 -20.55
CA VAL A 7 -3.06 -3.22 -19.77
C VAL A 7 -4.44 -2.95 -20.38
N PRO A 8 -4.76 -3.55 -21.54
CA PRO A 8 -5.99 -3.26 -22.27
C PRO A 8 -7.28 -3.66 -21.51
N GLU A 9 -7.17 -4.52 -20.52
CA GLU A 9 -8.29 -4.92 -19.66
C GLU A 9 -8.65 -3.88 -18.58
N ALA A 10 -7.74 -2.92 -18.32
CA ALA A 10 -8.01 -1.89 -17.33
C ALA A 10 -8.93 -0.81 -17.88
N MET A 11 -10.02 -0.55 -17.18
CA MET A 11 -10.82 0.64 -17.41
C MET A 11 -10.09 1.87 -16.87
N ILE A 12 -10.11 2.95 -17.65
CA ILE A 12 -9.39 4.18 -17.31
C ILE A 12 -10.41 5.30 -17.19
N ASP A 13 -10.39 5.97 -16.05
CA ASP A 13 -11.06 7.24 -15.83
C ASP A 13 -10.00 8.36 -15.79
N LEU A 14 -10.29 9.48 -16.45
CA LEU A 14 -9.36 10.59 -16.59
C LEU A 14 -9.81 11.74 -15.70
N ASP A 15 -8.88 12.22 -14.87
CA ASP A 15 -9.12 13.46 -14.14
C ASP A 15 -9.15 14.66 -15.09
N ALA A 16 -9.93 15.67 -14.74
CA ALA A 16 -9.99 16.94 -15.47
C ALA A 16 -8.68 17.75 -15.34
N ASP A 17 -7.96 17.60 -14.23
CA ASP A 17 -6.62 18.17 -14.04
C ASP A 17 -5.58 17.21 -14.64
N ARG A 18 -4.64 17.75 -15.44
CA ARG A 18 -3.60 16.94 -16.10
C ARG A 18 -2.48 16.50 -15.19
N ASP A 19 -2.24 17.23 -14.12
CA ASP A 19 -1.06 17.10 -13.27
C ASP A 19 -1.41 16.51 -11.90
N ARG A 20 -2.70 16.41 -11.56
CA ARG A 20 -3.16 16.01 -10.23
C ARG A 20 -4.45 15.21 -10.28
N ILE A 21 -4.61 14.34 -9.29
CA ILE A 21 -5.89 13.71 -9.01
C ILE A 21 -6.75 14.65 -8.16
N THR A 22 -7.88 15.11 -8.70
CA THR A 22 -8.77 16.08 -8.06
C THR A 22 -10.22 15.61 -7.95
N THR A 23 -10.59 14.58 -8.70
CA THR A 23 -11.93 14.01 -8.74
C THR A 23 -11.96 12.59 -8.21
N LEU A 24 -13.11 12.19 -7.68
CA LEU A 24 -13.37 10.80 -7.29
C LEU A 24 -14.42 10.24 -8.25
N PRO A 25 -14.30 8.97 -8.68
CA PRO A 25 -15.36 8.31 -9.43
C PRO A 25 -16.69 8.30 -8.67
N ASP A 26 -17.81 8.46 -9.38
CA ASP A 26 -19.15 8.48 -8.77
C ASP A 26 -19.54 7.14 -8.14
N SER A 27 -18.94 6.04 -8.63
CA SER A 27 -19.29 4.65 -8.27
C SER A 27 -18.32 3.99 -7.28
N LEU A 28 -17.69 4.74 -6.40
CA LEU A 28 -16.69 4.19 -5.44
C LEU A 28 -17.18 2.98 -4.64
N ARG A 29 -18.48 2.93 -4.32
CA ARG A 29 -19.08 1.83 -3.54
C ARG A 29 -19.29 0.55 -4.33
N GLU A 30 -19.13 0.56 -5.63
CA GLU A 30 -19.22 -0.63 -6.49
C GLU A 30 -17.95 -1.47 -6.45
N PHE A 31 -16.83 -0.90 -5.97
CA PHE A 31 -15.55 -1.58 -5.86
C PHE A 31 -15.43 -2.28 -4.50
N ASN A 32 -14.87 -3.49 -4.50
CA ASN A 32 -14.62 -4.25 -3.27
C ASN A 32 -13.47 -3.67 -2.45
N THR A 33 -12.53 -2.97 -3.08
CA THR A 33 -11.41 -2.25 -2.46
C THR A 33 -10.93 -1.13 -3.37
N ILE A 34 -10.23 -0.17 -2.79
CA ILE A 34 -9.57 0.91 -3.52
C ILE A 34 -8.12 0.98 -3.04
N ALA A 35 -7.18 0.94 -3.97
CA ALA A 35 -5.77 1.21 -3.70
C ALA A 35 -5.44 2.63 -4.14
N ILE A 36 -4.73 3.37 -3.29
CA ILE A 36 -4.35 4.76 -3.57
C ILE A 36 -2.98 5.07 -2.99
N GLY A 37 -2.20 5.86 -3.73
CA GLY A 37 -0.95 6.40 -3.19
C GLY A 37 0.18 6.54 -4.19
N PRO A 38 0.58 5.50 -4.94
CA PRO A 38 1.68 5.64 -5.89
C PRO A 38 1.45 6.78 -6.88
N GLY A 39 2.35 7.76 -6.88
CA GLY A 39 2.39 8.83 -7.86
C GLY A 39 1.25 9.87 -7.82
N ILE A 40 0.43 9.91 -6.76
CA ILE A 40 -0.69 10.87 -6.69
C ILE A 40 -0.25 12.30 -6.28
N GLY A 41 0.99 12.46 -5.82
CA GLY A 41 1.48 13.71 -5.27
C GLY A 41 1.01 13.99 -3.84
N THR A 42 1.60 15.02 -3.23
CA THR A 42 1.36 15.35 -1.81
C THR A 42 0.92 16.80 -1.61
N ASP A 43 0.30 17.41 -2.61
CA ASP A 43 -0.23 18.78 -2.50
C ASP A 43 -1.58 18.83 -1.74
N GLU A 44 -2.04 20.05 -1.39
CA GLU A 44 -3.26 20.24 -0.60
C GLU A 44 -4.54 19.76 -1.30
N ARG A 45 -4.61 19.79 -2.63
CA ARG A 45 -5.77 19.34 -3.37
C ARG A 45 -5.88 17.81 -3.29
N THR A 46 -4.75 17.11 -3.43
CA THR A 46 -4.66 15.66 -3.25
C THR A 46 -4.97 15.28 -1.79
N ALA A 47 -4.51 16.06 -0.80
CA ALA A 47 -4.89 15.86 0.60
C ALA A 47 -6.41 15.99 0.82
N SER A 48 -7.01 17.02 0.23
CA SER A 48 -8.47 17.23 0.27
C SER A 48 -9.24 16.08 -0.40
N LEU A 49 -8.74 15.58 -1.54
CA LEU A 49 -9.32 14.43 -2.23
C LEU A 49 -9.25 13.17 -1.36
N LEU A 50 -8.09 12.88 -0.74
CA LEU A 50 -7.95 11.75 0.18
C LEU A 50 -8.94 11.87 1.35
N GLY A 51 -9.09 13.06 1.93
CA GLY A 51 -10.07 13.29 2.99
C GLY A 51 -11.51 13.07 2.56
N ARG A 52 -11.87 13.42 1.31
CA ARG A 52 -13.20 13.12 0.73
C ARG A 52 -13.38 11.63 0.52
N LEU A 53 -12.37 10.94 -0.05
CA LEU A 53 -12.39 9.49 -0.23
C LEU A 53 -12.68 8.78 1.10
N LEU A 54 -11.91 9.07 2.14
CA LEU A 54 -12.05 8.43 3.45
C LEU A 54 -13.42 8.64 4.10
N ARG A 55 -14.13 9.74 3.76
CA ARG A 55 -15.50 9.99 4.24
C ARG A 55 -16.60 9.35 3.39
N SER A 56 -16.25 8.89 2.18
CA SER A 56 -17.22 8.41 1.18
C SER A 56 -17.31 6.89 1.12
N VAL A 57 -16.37 6.17 1.75
CA VAL A 57 -16.22 4.72 1.61
C VAL A 57 -16.19 4.04 2.96
N ASP A 58 -16.76 2.83 3.01
CA ASP A 58 -16.76 1.97 4.20
C ASP A 58 -15.97 0.67 3.96
N GLN A 59 -15.65 0.34 2.70
CA GLN A 59 -14.87 -0.83 2.33
C GLN A 59 -13.39 -0.64 2.68
N PRO A 60 -12.65 -1.75 2.94
CA PRO A 60 -11.22 -1.70 3.18
C PRO A 60 -10.45 -1.05 2.04
N LEU A 61 -9.50 -0.19 2.38
CA LEU A 61 -8.60 0.48 1.44
C LEU A 61 -7.20 -0.11 1.51
N LEU A 62 -6.40 0.17 0.48
CA LEU A 62 -4.96 -0.01 0.52
C LEU A 62 -4.29 1.34 0.25
N LEU A 63 -3.45 1.80 1.19
CA LEU A 63 -2.72 3.05 1.08
C LEU A 63 -1.22 2.80 1.06
N ASP A 64 -0.54 3.41 0.08
CA ASP A 64 0.92 3.34 -0.07
C ASP A 64 1.51 4.72 -0.41
N ALA A 65 2.81 4.84 -0.36
CA ALA A 65 3.59 5.96 -0.90
C ALA A 65 3.03 7.35 -0.52
N ASP A 66 2.59 8.14 -1.51
CA ASP A 66 2.13 9.51 -1.27
C ASP A 66 0.88 9.58 -0.38
N ALA A 67 -0.02 8.58 -0.44
CA ALA A 67 -1.16 8.55 0.47
C ALA A 67 -0.73 8.40 1.94
N LEU A 68 0.33 7.62 2.22
CA LEU A 68 0.91 7.52 3.56
C LEU A 68 1.57 8.83 3.99
N ASN A 69 2.24 9.53 3.06
CA ASN A 69 2.83 10.85 3.33
C ASN A 69 1.75 11.89 3.62
N LEU A 70 0.62 11.84 2.89
CA LEU A 70 -0.53 12.71 3.14
C LEU A 70 -1.17 12.43 4.51
N LEU A 71 -1.37 11.16 4.89
CA LEU A 71 -1.84 10.78 6.22
C LEU A 71 -0.90 11.27 7.34
N ALA A 72 0.42 11.19 7.12
CA ALA A 72 1.38 11.64 8.11
C ALA A 72 1.33 13.16 8.36
N ARG A 73 0.99 13.95 7.33
CA ARG A 73 0.83 15.41 7.41
C ARG A 73 -0.55 15.83 7.93
N ASN A 74 -1.59 15.01 7.69
CA ASN A 74 -2.99 15.28 8.01
C ASN A 74 -3.52 14.22 8.98
N ARG A 75 -3.02 14.25 10.20
CA ARG A 75 -3.25 13.21 11.21
C ARG A 75 -4.71 13.04 11.61
N GLU A 76 -5.51 14.05 11.40
CA GLU A 76 -6.97 14.02 11.58
C GLU A 76 -7.68 13.06 10.61
N LEU A 77 -7.00 12.62 9.55
CA LEU A 77 -7.53 11.64 8.61
C LEU A 77 -7.38 10.18 9.11
N MET A 78 -6.44 9.91 10.01
CA MET A 78 -6.20 8.56 10.54
C MET A 78 -7.44 7.89 11.14
N PRO A 79 -8.26 8.58 11.97
CA PRO A 79 -9.49 8.01 12.51
C PRO A 79 -10.56 7.70 11.46
N LEU A 80 -10.44 8.21 10.24
CA LEU A 80 -11.38 8.00 9.14
C LEU A 80 -11.06 6.74 8.32
N LEU A 81 -9.95 6.07 8.60
CA LEU A 81 -9.60 4.83 7.89
C LEU A 81 -10.62 3.74 8.19
N PRO A 82 -11.27 3.15 7.15
CA PRO A 82 -12.18 2.03 7.35
C PRO A 82 -11.48 0.83 8.00
N PRO A 83 -12.19 0.03 8.82
CA PRO A 83 -11.65 -1.22 9.34
C PRO A 83 -11.16 -2.14 8.22
N GLY A 84 -10.05 -2.82 8.45
CA GLY A 84 -9.41 -3.69 7.45
C GLY A 84 -8.55 -2.95 6.42
N THR A 85 -8.42 -1.63 6.51
CA THR A 85 -7.47 -0.89 5.64
C THR A 85 -6.06 -1.43 5.81
N VAL A 86 -5.35 -1.59 4.68
CA VAL A 86 -3.95 -2.02 4.64
C VAL A 86 -3.07 -0.81 4.35
N LEU A 87 -2.05 -0.61 5.17
CA LEU A 87 -0.99 0.38 4.94
C LEU A 87 0.30 -0.37 4.61
N THR A 88 1.05 0.11 3.60
CA THR A 88 2.28 -0.56 3.13
C THR A 88 3.53 0.32 3.28
N PRO A 89 3.82 0.87 4.48
CA PRO A 89 4.93 1.77 4.66
C PRO A 89 6.30 1.08 4.55
N HIS A 90 7.26 1.73 3.91
CA HIS A 90 8.66 1.48 4.18
C HIS A 90 9.08 2.14 5.52
N PRO A 91 10.27 1.84 6.11
CA PRO A 91 10.63 2.33 7.44
C PRO A 91 10.49 3.85 7.64
N ARG A 92 10.87 4.66 6.66
CA ARG A 92 10.77 6.12 6.77
C ARG A 92 9.33 6.63 6.71
N GLU A 93 8.46 6.01 5.93
CA GLU A 93 7.03 6.30 5.89
C GLU A 93 6.37 5.93 7.22
N PHE A 94 6.73 4.76 7.76
CA PHE A 94 6.27 4.32 9.06
C PHE A 94 6.63 5.33 10.15
N ASP A 95 7.89 5.76 10.20
CA ASP A 95 8.37 6.71 11.21
C ASP A 95 7.66 8.07 11.08
N ARG A 96 7.32 8.53 9.87
CA ARG A 96 6.48 9.73 9.68
C ARG A 96 5.06 9.56 10.22
N LEU A 97 4.47 8.38 10.05
CA LEU A 97 3.09 8.07 10.48
C LEU A 97 2.98 7.85 11.99
N PHE A 98 3.93 7.13 12.58
CA PHE A 98 3.80 6.61 13.95
C PHE A 98 4.88 7.12 14.91
N GLY A 99 5.73 8.03 14.45
CA GLY A 99 6.84 8.61 15.20
C GLY A 99 8.15 7.86 15.01
N GLU A 100 9.25 8.59 15.13
CA GLU A 100 10.61 8.06 14.95
C GLU A 100 10.85 6.83 15.82
N SER A 101 11.51 5.84 15.24
CA SER A 101 11.83 4.56 15.88
C SER A 101 13.33 4.37 15.97
N ALA A 102 13.79 3.88 17.11
CA ALA A 102 15.22 3.64 17.36
C ALA A 102 15.80 2.55 16.45
N ASN A 103 14.99 1.55 16.09
CA ASN A 103 15.39 0.41 15.27
C ASN A 103 14.16 -0.35 14.74
N GLY A 104 14.38 -1.45 13.98
CA GLY A 104 13.31 -2.28 13.44
C GLY A 104 12.42 -2.94 14.50
N TYR A 105 12.99 -3.33 15.64
CA TYR A 105 12.22 -3.92 16.73
C TYR A 105 11.24 -2.92 17.34
N ASP A 106 11.69 -1.68 17.56
CA ASP A 106 10.83 -0.59 18.04
C ASP A 106 9.69 -0.30 17.06
N ARG A 107 9.96 -0.33 15.73
CA ARG A 107 8.91 -0.20 14.70
C ARG A 107 7.86 -1.30 14.80
N LEU A 108 8.28 -2.55 14.98
CA LEU A 108 7.37 -3.68 15.13
C LEU A 108 6.48 -3.54 16.36
N HIS A 109 7.06 -3.13 17.49
CA HIS A 109 6.30 -2.86 18.72
C HIS A 109 5.28 -1.75 18.52
N LYS A 110 5.66 -0.65 17.88
CA LYS A 110 4.73 0.45 17.56
C LYS A 110 3.63 -0.02 16.61
N ALA A 111 3.97 -0.79 15.57
CA ALA A 111 2.99 -1.32 14.62
C ALA A 111 1.98 -2.25 15.31
N ALA A 112 2.44 -3.14 16.19
CA ALA A 112 1.57 -4.04 16.95
C ALA A 112 0.69 -3.29 17.99
N ALA A 113 1.12 -2.12 18.44
CA ALA A 113 0.39 -1.30 19.40
C ALA A 113 -0.64 -0.35 18.78
N VAL A 114 -0.73 -0.29 17.44
CA VAL A 114 -1.70 0.57 16.75
C VAL A 114 -3.13 0.10 17.06
N LYS A 115 -3.92 0.99 17.67
CA LYS A 115 -5.28 0.67 18.12
C LYS A 115 -6.36 0.75 17.05
N HIS A 116 -6.01 1.13 15.83
CA HIS A 116 -6.93 1.13 14.69
C HIS A 116 -7.07 -0.29 14.14
N ALA A 117 -8.26 -0.62 13.63
CA ALA A 117 -8.51 -1.91 12.98
C ALA A 117 -7.90 -1.98 11.57
N ILE A 118 -6.60 -1.72 11.46
CA ILE A 118 -5.84 -1.67 10.22
C ILE A 118 -4.73 -2.74 10.21
N CYS A 119 -4.32 -3.17 9.01
CA CYS A 119 -3.18 -4.03 8.79
C CYS A 119 -2.00 -3.18 8.32
N ILE A 120 -0.80 -3.41 8.87
CA ILE A 120 0.41 -2.69 8.47
C ILE A 120 1.41 -3.67 7.87
N VAL A 121 1.77 -3.45 6.60
CA VAL A 121 2.84 -4.17 5.89
C VAL A 121 4.10 -3.33 5.98
N LEU A 122 4.93 -3.57 6.98
CA LEU A 122 6.20 -2.88 7.17
C LEU A 122 7.24 -3.46 6.20
N LYS A 123 7.48 -2.75 5.10
CA LYS A 123 8.39 -3.17 4.03
C LYS A 123 9.85 -3.18 4.50
N GLY A 124 10.61 -4.21 4.12
CA GLY A 124 12.03 -4.36 4.45
C GLY A 124 12.56 -5.71 3.99
N ALA A 125 13.83 -6.03 4.29
CA ALA A 125 14.45 -7.31 3.95
C ALA A 125 13.62 -8.50 4.48
N TYR A 126 13.03 -8.36 5.65
CA TYR A 126 12.05 -9.28 6.23
C TYR A 126 10.75 -8.52 6.42
N THR A 127 9.97 -8.36 5.34
CA THR A 127 8.70 -7.64 5.41
C THR A 127 7.80 -8.26 6.48
N ALA A 128 7.31 -7.41 7.38
CA ALA A 128 6.44 -7.84 8.47
C ALA A 128 4.99 -7.39 8.22
N VAL A 129 4.05 -8.31 8.33
CA VAL A 129 2.62 -8.02 8.29
C VAL A 129 2.08 -7.99 9.72
N CYS A 130 1.73 -6.81 10.19
CA CYS A 130 1.20 -6.57 11.53
C CYS A 130 -0.34 -6.50 11.45
N ALA A 131 -1.01 -7.50 12.03
CA ALA A 131 -2.46 -7.57 12.08
C ALA A 131 -3.05 -6.64 13.16
N PRO A 132 -4.32 -6.22 13.03
CA PRO A 132 -4.99 -5.32 14.00
C PRO A 132 -5.00 -5.83 15.45
N GLN A 133 -4.91 -7.16 15.63
CA GLN A 133 -4.93 -7.81 16.94
C GLN A 133 -3.53 -7.95 17.56
N GLY A 134 -2.49 -7.38 16.91
CA GLY A 134 -1.11 -7.38 17.38
C GLY A 134 -0.27 -8.60 16.97
N GLN A 135 -0.84 -9.56 16.19
CA GLN A 135 -0.03 -10.63 15.60
C GLN A 135 0.89 -10.05 14.52
N ILE A 136 2.11 -10.58 14.46
CA ILE A 136 3.12 -10.20 13.47
C ILE A 136 3.55 -11.43 12.69
N TYR A 137 3.46 -11.34 11.36
CA TYR A 137 3.86 -12.39 10.43
C TYR A 137 5.08 -11.91 9.65
N PHE A 138 6.16 -12.67 9.65
CA PHE A 138 7.38 -12.35 8.92
C PHE A 138 7.43 -13.10 7.59
N ASN A 139 7.70 -12.36 6.53
CA ASN A 139 7.96 -12.95 5.21
C ASN A 139 9.45 -13.30 5.09
N THR A 140 9.73 -14.48 4.54
CA THR A 140 11.09 -15.01 4.32
C THR A 140 11.47 -15.11 2.86
N THR A 141 10.58 -14.72 1.94
CA THR A 141 10.84 -14.66 0.49
C THR A 141 11.29 -13.27 0.08
N GLY A 142 11.95 -13.20 -1.07
CA GLY A 142 12.50 -11.96 -1.61
C GLY A 142 14.01 -11.83 -1.41
N ASN A 143 14.61 -11.01 -2.22
CA ASN A 143 16.06 -10.80 -2.28
C ASN A 143 16.40 -9.31 -2.44
N PRO A 144 17.66 -8.90 -2.23
CA PRO A 144 18.07 -7.49 -2.31
C PRO A 144 17.84 -6.82 -3.68
N GLY A 145 17.83 -7.58 -4.77
CA GLY A 145 17.56 -7.06 -6.12
C GLY A 145 16.17 -6.46 -6.28
N MET A 146 15.22 -6.85 -5.40
CA MET A 146 13.87 -6.27 -5.37
C MET A 146 13.84 -4.83 -4.84
N ALA A 147 14.95 -4.29 -4.35
CA ALA A 147 15.04 -2.89 -3.91
C ALA A 147 15.17 -1.93 -5.11
N THR A 148 14.33 -2.10 -6.11
CA THR A 148 14.25 -1.30 -7.32
C THR A 148 12.98 -0.45 -7.37
N ALA A 149 13.01 0.61 -8.19
CA ALA A 149 11.84 1.49 -8.37
C ALA A 149 10.66 0.70 -8.97
N GLY A 150 9.45 0.97 -8.48
CA GLY A 150 8.23 0.29 -8.92
C GLY A 150 7.92 -1.01 -8.19
N SER A 151 8.89 -1.67 -7.54
CA SER A 151 8.66 -2.93 -6.81
C SER A 151 7.59 -2.79 -5.72
N GLY A 152 7.56 -1.66 -5.00
CA GLY A 152 6.51 -1.36 -4.04
C GLY A 152 5.12 -1.20 -4.68
N ASP A 153 5.07 -0.58 -5.87
CA ASP A 153 3.81 -0.36 -6.59
C ASP A 153 3.23 -1.69 -7.09
N VAL A 154 4.11 -2.62 -7.54
CA VAL A 154 3.71 -3.99 -7.89
C VAL A 154 3.14 -4.71 -6.66
N LEU A 155 3.79 -4.65 -5.50
CA LEU A 155 3.28 -5.24 -4.25
C LEU A 155 1.90 -4.67 -3.90
N THR A 156 1.73 -3.36 -4.01
CA THR A 156 0.45 -2.67 -3.80
C THR A 156 -0.63 -3.23 -4.73
N GLY A 157 -0.32 -3.39 -6.02
CA GLY A 157 -1.24 -3.99 -6.99
C GLY A 157 -1.61 -5.44 -6.67
N VAL A 158 -0.65 -6.27 -6.26
CA VAL A 158 -0.89 -7.68 -5.89
C VAL A 158 -1.80 -7.79 -4.66
N ILE A 159 -1.54 -7.01 -3.61
CA ILE A 159 -2.38 -7.01 -2.40
C ILE A 159 -3.79 -6.49 -2.74
N ALA A 160 -3.89 -5.39 -3.50
CA ALA A 160 -5.17 -4.83 -3.93
C ALA A 160 -6.00 -5.84 -4.74
N ALA A 161 -5.38 -6.58 -5.66
CA ALA A 161 -6.04 -7.61 -6.45
C ALA A 161 -6.61 -8.74 -5.58
N LEU A 162 -5.89 -9.17 -4.54
CA LEU A 162 -6.38 -10.16 -3.58
C LEU A 162 -7.54 -9.61 -2.74
N MET A 163 -7.44 -8.36 -2.27
CA MET A 163 -8.53 -7.70 -1.55
C MET A 163 -9.77 -7.54 -2.44
N ALA A 164 -9.60 -7.19 -3.71
CA ALA A 164 -10.69 -7.09 -4.68
C ALA A 164 -11.41 -8.42 -4.90
N GLN A 165 -10.70 -9.54 -4.77
CA GLN A 165 -11.24 -10.90 -4.78
C GLN A 165 -11.86 -11.32 -3.43
N ARG A 166 -12.01 -10.37 -2.49
CA ARG A 166 -12.61 -10.57 -1.17
C ARG A 166 -11.80 -11.47 -0.22
N TYR A 167 -10.49 -11.60 -0.42
CA TYR A 167 -9.64 -12.12 0.64
C TYR A 167 -9.69 -11.18 1.85
N ASP A 168 -9.66 -11.77 3.04
CA ASP A 168 -9.46 -10.99 4.26
C ASP A 168 -8.21 -10.11 4.15
N PRO A 169 -8.23 -8.84 4.53
CA PRO A 169 -7.12 -7.91 4.30
C PRO A 169 -5.77 -8.38 4.86
N VAL A 170 -5.77 -9.02 6.04
CA VAL A 170 -4.52 -9.56 6.63
C VAL A 170 -4.02 -10.74 5.80
N LYS A 171 -4.91 -11.63 5.38
CA LYS A 171 -4.56 -12.76 4.49
C LYS A 171 -4.08 -12.28 3.14
N ALA A 172 -4.75 -11.27 2.56
CA ALA A 172 -4.33 -10.65 1.30
C ALA A 172 -2.92 -10.05 1.41
N ALA A 173 -2.61 -9.37 2.52
CA ALA A 173 -1.29 -8.83 2.79
C ALA A 173 -0.23 -9.94 2.92
N ILE A 174 -0.49 -10.99 3.70
CA ILE A 174 0.44 -12.12 3.89
C ILE A 174 0.72 -12.82 2.55
N ILE A 175 -0.34 -13.20 1.83
CA ILE A 175 -0.23 -13.88 0.54
C ILE A 175 0.47 -12.99 -0.49
N GLY A 176 0.08 -11.71 -0.56
CA GLY A 176 0.65 -10.75 -1.50
C GLY A 176 2.15 -10.54 -1.30
N VAL A 177 2.58 -10.36 -0.05
CA VAL A 177 4.01 -10.23 0.29
C VAL A 177 4.78 -11.49 -0.06
N PHE A 178 4.22 -12.67 0.24
CA PHE A 178 4.85 -13.96 -0.08
C PHE A 178 4.98 -14.17 -1.60
N LEU A 179 3.92 -13.95 -2.35
CA LEU A 179 3.92 -14.11 -3.82
C LEU A 179 4.89 -13.13 -4.50
N HIS A 180 4.87 -11.88 -4.06
CA HIS A 180 5.77 -10.85 -4.59
C HIS A 180 7.23 -11.19 -4.33
N GLY A 181 7.58 -11.59 -3.09
CA GLY A 181 8.92 -12.04 -2.75
C GLY A 181 9.35 -13.28 -3.53
N SER A 182 8.48 -14.29 -3.62
CA SER A 182 8.75 -15.51 -4.38
C SER A 182 8.97 -15.24 -5.88
N ALA A 183 8.20 -14.30 -6.46
CA ALA A 183 8.41 -13.88 -7.84
C ALA A 183 9.77 -13.24 -8.05
N GLY A 184 10.20 -12.38 -7.13
CA GLY A 184 11.55 -11.79 -7.14
C GLY A 184 12.65 -12.84 -7.03
N ASP A 185 12.50 -13.84 -6.16
CA ASP A 185 13.46 -14.94 -6.03
C ASP A 185 13.56 -15.78 -7.30
N LEU A 186 12.42 -16.10 -7.91
CA LEU A 186 12.38 -16.82 -9.18
C LEU A 186 13.03 -16.01 -10.32
N ALA A 187 12.81 -14.71 -10.36
CA ALA A 187 13.41 -13.84 -11.36
C ALA A 187 14.93 -13.73 -11.18
N ALA A 188 15.42 -13.56 -9.93
CA ALA A 188 16.85 -13.53 -9.62
C ALA A 188 17.54 -14.86 -9.98
N ALA A 189 16.88 -15.99 -9.72
CA ALA A 189 17.41 -17.31 -10.10
C ALA A 189 17.53 -17.54 -11.61
N ARG A 190 16.74 -16.82 -12.41
CA ARG A 190 16.78 -16.88 -13.90
C ARG A 190 17.78 -15.92 -14.53
N SER A 191 18.13 -14.87 -13.82
CA SER A 191 19.03 -13.82 -14.31
C SER A 191 20.07 -13.48 -13.25
N SER A 192 19.90 -12.38 -12.52
CA SER A 192 20.68 -12.02 -11.33
C SER A 192 19.91 -10.99 -10.51
N GLU A 193 20.31 -10.75 -9.26
CA GLU A 193 19.71 -9.71 -8.43
C GLU A 193 19.88 -8.31 -9.02
N GLU A 194 21.02 -8.03 -9.67
CA GLU A 194 21.33 -6.73 -10.24
C GLU A 194 20.49 -6.41 -11.49
N SER A 195 19.93 -7.42 -12.15
CA SER A 195 19.13 -7.26 -13.37
C SER A 195 17.62 -7.20 -13.09
N LEU A 196 17.20 -7.30 -11.84
CA LEU A 196 15.78 -7.24 -11.49
C LEU A 196 15.16 -5.89 -11.79
N VAL A 197 14.01 -5.93 -12.43
CA VAL A 197 13.10 -4.79 -12.63
C VAL A 197 11.72 -5.14 -12.10
N ALA A 198 10.94 -4.12 -11.79
CA ALA A 198 9.58 -4.30 -11.28
C ALA A 198 8.61 -4.74 -12.37
#